data_22ca00f741d4eeb46866f8a425319028
#
_entry.id   22ca00f741d4eeb46866f8a425319028
#
_cell.length_a   1.000
_cell.length_b   1.000
_cell.length_c   1.000
_cell.angle_alpha   90.00
_cell.angle_beta   90.00
_cell.angle_gamma   90.00
#
_symmetry.space_group_name_H-M   'P 1'
#
loop_
_entity.id
_entity.type
_entity.pdbx_description
1 polymer ?
#
loop_
_entity_poly.entity_id
_entity_poly.type
_entity_poly.pdbx_seq_one_letter_code
_entity_poly.pdbx_strand_id
1 'polypeptide(L)'
;MAELAYFRSTLIGVVMHRIALSSNRSGARRPANLALVAAIAWILAGSLAGCMSTPTVVQNRFDLGEPPASQGTASNALRVGGLVVPDVRAPSALDNDRINYRLQYLSALESRSYTTSTWSMTPPQLLTQRLRSQLSQHGAVMSNLGSIDAPVLQVDLLKFEQVFDQIGVSHGVIRLRATLSRAGAVLAQQDFEAQAPAATADAAGGAQALKQATDASIGSLIQWLAAQPLNVAGQK
;
A
#
# COMPACT_ATOMS: atom_id res chain seq x y z
N MET A 1 -30.67 19.55 8.83
CA MET A 1 -31.49 19.06 7.73
C MET A 1 -31.11 17.62 7.51
N ALA A 2 -31.56 16.67 8.22
CA ALA A 2 -32.79 15.95 8.46
C ALA A 2 -33.63 15.80 7.20
N GLU A 3 -33.47 14.69 6.50
CA GLU A 3 -34.44 13.89 5.76
C GLU A 3 -33.72 12.98 4.79
N LEU A 4 -33.78 11.68 5.07
CA LEU A 4 -33.78 10.54 4.15
C LEU A 4 -33.40 9.24 4.88
N ALA A 5 -34.09 8.97 5.97
CA ALA A 5 -34.06 7.67 6.67
C ALA A 5 -35.47 7.23 7.05
N TYR A 6 -36.34 7.06 6.04
CA TYR A 6 -37.67 6.55 6.30
C TYR A 6 -38.29 5.90 5.03
N PHE A 7 -37.69 4.83 4.53
CA PHE A 7 -38.36 4.00 3.51
C PHE A 7 -37.74 2.60 3.41
N ARG A 8 -37.80 1.82 4.48
CA ARG A 8 -37.60 0.34 4.39
C ARG A 8 -38.08 -0.36 5.66
N SER A 9 -39.35 -0.29 5.93
CA SER A 9 -39.93 -1.13 7.00
C SER A 9 -41.46 -1.22 6.89
N THR A 10 -41.98 -1.68 5.74
CA THR A 10 -43.40 -2.01 5.62
C THR A 10 -43.62 -2.91 4.39
N LEU A 11 -43.19 -4.17 4.43
CA LEU A 11 -43.61 -5.19 3.47
C LEU A 11 -43.31 -6.63 3.94
N ILE A 12 -43.33 -6.90 5.25
CA ILE A 12 -43.35 -8.26 5.81
C ILE A 12 -44.41 -8.30 6.92
N GLY A 13 -45.67 -8.20 6.54
CA GLY A 13 -46.71 -8.13 7.55
C GLY A 13 -48.11 -8.45 7.08
N VAL A 14 -48.34 -9.03 5.92
CA VAL A 14 -49.72 -9.36 5.44
C VAL A 14 -49.72 -10.65 4.60
N VAL A 15 -49.26 -11.76 5.11
CA VAL A 15 -49.68 -13.11 4.61
C VAL A 15 -49.64 -14.12 5.76
N MET A 16 -50.30 -13.83 6.87
CA MET A 16 -50.63 -14.85 7.87
C MET A 16 -51.93 -14.51 8.54
N HIS A 17 -53.02 -14.62 7.82
CA HIS A 17 -54.34 -14.80 8.43
C HIS A 17 -55.33 -15.27 7.37
N ARG A 18 -55.60 -16.53 7.34
CA ARG A 18 -56.83 -17.26 6.94
C ARG A 18 -56.50 -18.65 6.44
N ILE A 19 -56.29 -19.59 7.36
CA ILE A 19 -56.69 -20.97 7.14
C ILE A 19 -57.56 -21.32 8.34
N ALA A 20 -58.87 -21.03 8.20
CA ALA A 20 -59.88 -21.52 9.09
C ALA A 20 -60.16 -23.01 8.78
N LEU A 21 -60.22 -23.77 9.83
CA LEU A 21 -60.64 -25.17 9.86
C LEU A 21 -61.95 -25.37 9.14
N SER A 22 -61.99 -26.26 8.15
CA SER A 22 -63.16 -26.94 7.71
C SER A 22 -62.93 -28.44 7.84
N SER A 23 -63.41 -29.02 8.91
CA SER A 23 -63.64 -30.45 9.11
C SER A 23 -64.81 -30.92 8.21
N ASN A 24 -64.57 -31.84 7.29
CA ASN A 24 -65.59 -32.89 7.04
C ASN A 24 -65.05 -34.04 6.16
N ARG A 25 -65.23 -35.27 6.73
CA ARG A 25 -65.59 -36.56 6.15
C ARG A 25 -64.69 -37.24 5.10
N SER A 26 -64.16 -38.35 5.59
CA SER A 26 -64.16 -39.71 5.02
C SER A 26 -64.15 -39.86 3.50
N GLY A 27 -63.05 -40.27 2.99
CA GLY A 27 -62.86 -40.86 1.69
C GLY A 27 -61.44 -41.44 1.59
N ALA A 28 -61.30 -42.73 1.76
CA ALA A 28 -60.08 -43.48 1.58
C ALA A 28 -59.60 -43.30 0.14
N ARG A 29 -58.70 -42.35 -0.08
CA ARG A 29 -57.97 -42.17 -1.36
C ARG A 29 -56.48 -42.30 -1.12
N ARG A 30 -55.93 -43.34 -1.70
CA ARG A 30 -54.56 -43.81 -1.92
C ARG A 30 -53.41 -42.89 -1.48
N PRO A 31 -52.40 -43.41 -0.78
CA PRO A 31 -51.27 -42.65 -0.27
C PRO A 31 -50.24 -42.19 -1.36
N ALA A 32 -50.58 -42.34 -2.64
CA ALA A 32 -49.71 -42.02 -3.75
C ALA A 32 -49.40 -40.52 -3.89
N ASN A 33 -50.32 -39.64 -3.44
CA ASN A 33 -50.15 -38.21 -3.61
C ASN A 33 -49.25 -37.58 -2.53
N LEU A 34 -49.19 -38.17 -1.32
CA LEU A 34 -48.30 -37.71 -0.27
C LEU A 34 -46.82 -37.99 -0.58
N ALA A 35 -46.56 -39.16 -1.21
CA ALA A 35 -45.18 -39.50 -1.63
C ALA A 35 -44.67 -38.57 -2.75
N LEU A 36 -45.55 -38.17 -3.66
CA LEU A 36 -45.22 -37.25 -4.76
C LEU A 36 -44.90 -35.83 -4.25
N VAL A 37 -45.69 -35.32 -3.31
CA VAL A 37 -45.48 -33.99 -2.69
C VAL A 37 -44.20 -33.98 -1.84
N ALA A 38 -43.91 -35.06 -1.11
CA ALA A 38 -42.69 -35.20 -0.36
C ALA A 38 -41.46 -35.26 -1.27
N ALA A 39 -41.50 -35.97 -2.39
CA ALA A 39 -40.42 -36.04 -3.37
C ALA A 39 -40.13 -34.68 -4.03
N ILE A 40 -41.15 -33.91 -4.37
CA ILE A 40 -41.03 -32.57 -4.94
C ILE A 40 -40.42 -31.60 -3.90
N ALA A 41 -40.82 -31.68 -2.64
CA ALA A 41 -40.26 -30.86 -1.56
C ALA A 41 -38.77 -31.16 -1.31
N TRP A 42 -38.35 -32.42 -1.43
CA TRP A 42 -36.93 -32.81 -1.32
C TRP A 42 -36.08 -32.33 -2.51
N ILE A 43 -36.66 -32.32 -3.73
CA ILE A 43 -36.00 -31.82 -4.93
C ILE A 43 -35.82 -30.28 -4.86
N LEU A 44 -36.87 -29.58 -4.37
CA LEU A 44 -36.77 -28.12 -4.16
C LEU A 44 -35.80 -27.75 -3.03
N ALA A 45 -35.69 -28.51 -1.95
CA ALA A 45 -34.73 -28.26 -0.86
C ALA A 45 -33.28 -28.55 -1.27
N GLY A 46 -33.08 -29.54 -2.16
CA GLY A 46 -31.72 -29.86 -2.69
C GLY A 46 -31.13 -28.82 -3.64
N SER A 47 -31.99 -28.01 -4.30
CA SER A 47 -31.53 -26.99 -5.22
C SER A 47 -31.05 -25.68 -4.53
N LEU A 48 -31.30 -25.50 -3.23
CA LEU A 48 -30.82 -24.35 -2.46
C LEU A 48 -29.43 -24.56 -1.85
N ALA A 49 -28.84 -25.75 -1.94
CA ALA A 49 -27.48 -26.03 -1.49
C ALA A 49 -26.42 -25.67 -2.57
N GLY A 50 -26.70 -24.69 -3.41
CA GLY A 50 -25.72 -24.07 -4.30
C GLY A 50 -24.60 -23.48 -3.44
N CYS A 51 -23.43 -24.12 -3.42
CA CYS A 51 -22.23 -23.63 -2.80
C CYS A 51 -21.99 -22.18 -3.23
N MET A 52 -22.22 -21.22 -2.34
CA MET A 52 -21.67 -19.87 -2.46
C MET A 52 -20.16 -19.98 -2.21
N SER A 53 -19.45 -20.50 -3.21
CA SER A 53 -18.02 -20.42 -3.30
C SER A 53 -17.68 -18.95 -3.57
N THR A 54 -17.49 -18.16 -2.52
CA THR A 54 -16.94 -16.82 -2.66
C THR A 54 -15.52 -17.00 -3.22
N PRO A 55 -15.21 -16.45 -4.41
CA PRO A 55 -13.86 -16.53 -4.93
C PRO A 55 -12.94 -15.86 -3.92
N THR A 56 -11.97 -16.61 -3.40
CA THR A 56 -10.92 -16.07 -2.54
C THR A 56 -10.09 -15.14 -3.42
N VAL A 57 -10.25 -13.84 -3.24
CA VAL A 57 -9.42 -12.85 -3.93
C VAL A 57 -8.01 -12.98 -3.35
N VAL A 58 -7.09 -13.51 -4.15
CA VAL A 58 -5.67 -13.57 -3.78
C VAL A 58 -5.15 -12.15 -3.72
N GLN A 59 -4.73 -11.73 -2.53
CA GLN A 59 -4.05 -10.45 -2.35
C GLN A 59 -2.55 -10.62 -2.50
N ASN A 60 -1.97 -9.89 -3.45
CA ASN A 60 -0.52 -9.83 -3.63
C ASN A 60 0.07 -8.75 -2.73
N ARG A 61 1.15 -9.09 -2.00
CA ARG A 61 1.90 -8.15 -1.19
C ARG A 61 3.29 -7.98 -1.75
N PHE A 62 3.70 -6.72 -1.91
CA PHE A 62 5.00 -6.34 -2.46
C PHE A 62 5.83 -5.63 -1.40
N ASP A 63 7.14 -5.71 -1.53
CA ASP A 63 8.12 -4.92 -0.78
C ASP A 63 9.20 -4.39 -1.74
N LEU A 64 10.19 -3.70 -1.20
CA LEU A 64 11.30 -3.21 -2.01
C LEU A 64 12.41 -4.25 -2.21
N GLY A 65 12.23 -5.48 -1.69
CA GLY A 65 13.23 -6.54 -1.74
C GLY A 65 14.56 -6.18 -1.07
N GLU A 66 15.60 -6.94 -1.32
CA GLU A 66 16.92 -6.61 -0.79
C GLU A 66 17.51 -5.36 -1.46
N PRO A 67 18.24 -4.52 -0.68
CA PRO A 67 19.02 -3.42 -1.24
C PRO A 67 20.08 -3.94 -2.21
N PRO A 68 20.43 -3.17 -3.25
CA PRO A 68 21.57 -3.52 -4.07
C PRO A 68 22.82 -3.59 -3.19
N ALA A 69 23.64 -4.63 -3.42
CA ALA A 69 24.94 -4.69 -2.79
C ALA A 69 25.74 -3.46 -3.22
N SER A 70 26.42 -2.78 -2.26
CA SER A 70 27.26 -1.63 -2.61
C SER A 70 28.39 -2.13 -3.52
N GLN A 71 28.34 -1.74 -4.79
CA GLN A 71 29.44 -1.96 -5.73
C GLN A 71 30.52 -0.87 -5.59
N GLY A 72 30.56 -0.17 -4.46
CA GLY A 72 31.46 0.94 -4.23
C GLY A 72 32.74 0.50 -3.55
N THR A 73 33.86 0.76 -4.22
CA THR A 73 35.15 0.96 -3.54
C THR A 73 34.95 1.79 -2.28
N ALA A 74 35.46 1.32 -1.15
CA ALA A 74 35.39 1.93 0.19
C ALA A 74 35.89 3.38 0.28
N SER A 75 36.10 4.06 -0.84
CA SER A 75 36.69 5.37 -0.97
C SER A 75 35.79 6.55 -0.62
N ASN A 76 34.50 6.38 -0.54
CA ASN A 76 33.54 7.42 -0.16
C ASN A 76 32.75 7.05 1.10
N ALA A 77 33.42 6.43 2.08
CA ALA A 77 32.84 6.27 3.40
C ALA A 77 32.40 7.66 3.89
N LEU A 78 31.12 7.79 4.20
CA LEU A 78 30.61 8.93 4.94
C LEU A 78 31.41 8.97 6.24
N ARG A 79 32.42 9.83 6.31
CA ARG A 79 33.25 10.04 7.52
C ARG A 79 32.45 10.81 8.56
N VAL A 80 31.30 10.26 8.92
CA VAL A 80 30.39 10.85 9.89
C VAL A 80 30.52 10.04 11.16
N GLY A 81 30.84 10.69 12.27
CA GLY A 81 30.89 10.07 13.59
C GLY A 81 29.54 9.63 14.13
N GLY A 82 28.58 9.35 13.25
CA GLY A 82 27.21 8.94 13.50
C GLY A 82 26.22 9.89 12.80
N LEU A 83 25.37 9.36 11.93
CA LEU A 83 24.28 10.07 11.28
C LEU A 83 22.96 9.59 11.88
N VAL A 84 22.14 10.51 12.38
CA VAL A 84 20.78 10.20 12.82
C VAL A 84 19.84 10.25 11.63
N VAL A 85 19.15 9.15 11.38
CA VAL A 85 18.15 9.01 10.32
C VAL A 85 16.82 8.63 10.96
N PRO A 86 15.97 9.60 11.32
CA PRO A 86 14.62 9.35 11.80
C PRO A 86 13.77 8.62 10.77
N ASP A 87 12.56 8.21 11.15
CA ASP A 87 11.61 7.63 10.22
C ASP A 87 11.25 8.61 9.12
N VAL A 88 11.14 8.11 7.89
CA VAL A 88 10.69 8.88 6.74
C VAL A 88 9.28 9.35 6.99
N ARG A 89 9.02 10.64 6.79
CA ARG A 89 7.70 11.24 6.91
C ARG A 89 6.99 11.20 5.56
N ALA A 90 5.67 11.10 5.60
CA ALA A 90 4.84 11.17 4.41
C ALA A 90 3.51 11.85 4.71
N PRO A 91 2.84 12.48 3.71
CA PRO A 91 1.44 12.84 3.81
C PRO A 91 0.57 11.60 4.07
N SER A 92 -0.57 11.75 4.74
CA SER A 92 -1.49 10.65 5.05
C SER A 92 -1.94 9.85 3.82
N ALA A 93 -1.99 10.48 2.66
CA ALA A 93 -2.30 9.83 1.38
C ALA A 93 -1.26 8.77 0.97
N LEU A 94 -0.01 8.88 1.46
CA LEU A 94 1.09 7.94 1.21
C LEU A 94 1.42 7.07 2.43
N ASP A 95 0.82 7.36 3.60
CA ASP A 95 1.04 6.60 4.83
C ASP A 95 -0.02 5.50 5.01
N ASN A 96 -0.13 4.66 3.99
CA ASN A 96 -0.97 3.47 3.96
C ASN A 96 -0.30 2.42 3.05
N ASP A 97 -0.81 1.19 3.06
CA ASP A 97 -0.22 0.06 2.33
C ASP A 97 -0.66 -0.05 0.85
N ARG A 98 -1.39 0.94 0.33
CA ARG A 98 -1.91 0.90 -1.05
C ARG A 98 -0.80 1.15 -2.06
N ILE A 99 -0.83 0.41 -3.17
CA ILE A 99 -0.03 0.73 -4.35
C ILE A 99 -0.83 1.71 -5.20
N ASN A 100 -0.37 2.97 -5.20
CA ASN A 100 -1.02 4.05 -5.94
C ASN A 100 -0.56 4.08 -7.39
N TYR A 101 -1.50 4.39 -8.29
CA TYR A 101 -1.21 4.64 -9.70
C TYR A 101 -2.03 5.80 -10.25
N ARG A 102 -1.56 6.37 -11.37
CA ARG A 102 -2.19 7.48 -12.07
C ARG A 102 -2.27 7.18 -13.56
N LEU A 103 -3.45 7.34 -14.13
CA LEU A 103 -3.65 7.28 -15.57
C LEU A 103 -3.50 8.70 -16.14
N GLN A 104 -2.24 9.13 -16.33
CA GLN A 104 -1.91 10.50 -16.71
C GLN A 104 -2.54 10.91 -18.04
N TYR A 105 -2.67 9.98 -18.97
CA TYR A 105 -3.31 10.17 -20.26
C TYR A 105 -4.83 10.41 -20.17
N LEU A 106 -5.48 10.08 -19.04
CA LEU A 106 -6.90 10.38 -18.80
C LEU A 106 -7.07 11.59 -17.90
N SER A 107 -6.35 11.63 -16.78
CA SER A 107 -6.45 12.69 -15.80
C SER A 107 -5.17 12.79 -14.97
N ALA A 108 -4.52 13.95 -15.03
CA ALA A 108 -3.36 14.24 -14.19
C ALA A 108 -3.71 14.47 -12.71
N LEU A 109 -4.99 14.64 -12.37
CA LEU A 109 -5.44 14.95 -11.01
C LEU A 109 -5.96 13.73 -10.25
N GLU A 110 -6.28 12.63 -10.95
CA GLU A 110 -6.90 11.45 -10.35
C GLU A 110 -5.83 10.44 -9.92
N SER A 111 -5.72 10.20 -8.61
CA SER A 111 -4.94 9.10 -8.04
C SER A 111 -5.85 7.91 -7.78
N ARG A 112 -5.41 6.72 -8.16
CA ARG A 112 -6.08 5.43 -7.98
C ARG A 112 -5.20 4.47 -7.20
N SER A 113 -5.79 3.38 -6.68
CA SER A 113 -5.04 2.32 -6.01
C SER A 113 -5.46 0.96 -6.57
N TYR A 114 -4.53 0.02 -6.58
CA TYR A 114 -4.84 -1.38 -6.89
C TYR A 114 -5.70 -1.99 -5.78
N THR A 115 -6.67 -2.81 -6.14
CA THR A 115 -7.62 -3.44 -5.21
C THR A 115 -7.14 -4.78 -4.67
N THR A 116 -6.30 -5.48 -5.44
CA THR A 116 -5.81 -6.84 -5.14
C THR A 116 -4.31 -6.89 -4.86
N SER A 117 -3.68 -5.72 -4.74
CA SER A 117 -2.23 -5.61 -4.54
C SER A 117 -1.91 -4.48 -3.57
N THR A 118 -1.09 -4.78 -2.57
CA THR A 118 -0.68 -3.84 -1.54
C THR A 118 0.82 -3.94 -1.26
N TRP A 119 1.37 -2.95 -0.59
CA TRP A 119 2.68 -3.03 0.04
C TRP A 119 2.62 -3.90 1.29
N SER A 120 3.73 -4.51 1.69
CA SER A 120 3.87 -5.28 2.94
C SER A 120 3.86 -4.38 4.18
N MET A 121 4.29 -3.13 4.01
CA MET A 121 4.28 -2.03 5.00
C MET A 121 3.97 -0.74 4.27
N THR A 122 3.72 0.35 5.01
CA THR A 122 3.52 1.66 4.35
C THR A 122 4.80 2.12 3.62
N PRO A 123 4.69 2.84 2.49
CA PRO A 123 5.85 3.35 1.76
C PRO A 123 6.88 4.09 2.61
N PRO A 124 6.52 4.97 3.58
CA PRO A 124 7.52 5.59 4.44
C PRO A 124 8.27 4.59 5.33
N GLN A 125 7.63 3.49 5.78
CA GLN A 125 8.30 2.44 6.54
C GLN A 125 9.28 1.64 5.66
N LEU A 126 8.86 1.26 4.45
CA LEU A 126 9.73 0.59 3.46
C LEU A 126 10.96 1.45 3.13
N LEU A 127 10.74 2.76 2.92
CA LEU A 127 11.80 3.71 2.64
C LEU A 127 12.74 3.91 3.83
N THR A 128 12.23 3.97 5.05
CA THR A 128 13.04 4.08 6.27
C THR A 128 14.02 2.91 6.36
N GLN A 129 13.53 1.69 6.21
CA GLN A 129 14.37 0.50 6.26
C GLN A 129 15.40 0.50 5.13
N ARG A 130 14.97 0.81 3.89
CA ARG A 130 15.83 0.85 2.72
C ARG A 130 16.94 1.89 2.85
N LEU A 131 16.58 3.10 3.26
CA LEU A 131 17.49 4.22 3.44
C LEU A 131 18.56 3.92 4.53
N ARG A 132 18.12 3.45 5.70
CA ARG A 132 19.02 3.07 6.80
C ARG A 132 19.96 1.94 6.38
N SER A 133 19.45 0.93 5.69
CA SER A 133 20.25 -0.19 5.19
C SER A 133 21.32 0.27 4.20
N GLN A 134 20.99 1.11 3.23
CA GLN A 134 21.96 1.62 2.25
C GLN A 134 22.98 2.59 2.89
N LEU A 135 22.53 3.50 3.76
CA LEU A 135 23.43 4.41 4.46
C LEU A 135 24.39 3.70 5.41
N SER A 136 23.95 2.62 6.08
CA SER A 136 24.80 1.85 7.00
C SER A 136 25.99 1.17 6.31
N GLN A 137 25.92 0.97 4.98
CA GLN A 137 27.04 0.49 4.18
C GLN A 137 28.16 1.55 4.02
N HIS A 138 27.85 2.82 4.29
CA HIS A 138 28.78 3.95 4.16
C HIS A 138 29.21 4.56 5.50
N GLY A 139 28.60 4.18 6.63
CA GLY A 139 28.93 4.70 7.95
C GLY A 139 27.93 4.33 9.03
N ALA A 140 28.16 4.77 10.25
CA ALA A 140 27.26 4.51 11.36
C ALA A 140 25.96 5.29 11.24
N VAL A 141 24.82 4.58 11.26
CA VAL A 141 23.48 5.15 11.21
C VAL A 141 22.75 4.87 12.51
N MET A 142 22.14 5.90 13.09
CA MET A 142 21.33 5.82 14.31
C MET A 142 19.86 6.16 13.99
N SER A 143 18.93 5.52 14.67
CA SER A 143 17.49 5.78 14.50
C SER A 143 16.98 6.95 15.36
N ASN A 144 17.71 7.29 16.42
CA ASN A 144 17.34 8.33 17.36
C ASN A 144 18.57 9.16 17.76
N LEU A 145 18.33 10.31 18.39
CA LEU A 145 19.38 11.21 18.85
C LEU A 145 20.19 10.55 19.97
N GLY A 146 21.36 10.01 19.63
CA GLY A 146 22.36 9.55 20.62
C GLY A 146 23.25 10.66 21.15
N SER A 147 23.34 11.81 20.44
CA SER A 147 24.10 12.98 20.81
C SER A 147 23.45 14.24 20.25
N ILE A 148 23.44 15.33 21.02
CA ILE A 148 22.89 16.63 20.59
C ILE A 148 23.61 17.20 19.37
N ASP A 149 24.89 16.86 19.20
CA ASP A 149 25.71 17.37 18.09
C ASP A 149 25.74 16.47 16.86
N ALA A 150 25.07 15.32 16.91
CA ALA A 150 25.01 14.44 15.75
C ALA A 150 24.19 15.08 14.60
N PRO A 151 24.65 15.00 13.35
CA PRO A 151 23.86 15.46 12.22
C PRO A 151 22.61 14.58 12.05
N VAL A 152 21.50 15.21 11.71
CA VAL A 152 20.19 14.57 11.50
C VAL A 152 19.82 14.71 10.03
N LEU A 153 19.56 13.59 9.37
CA LEU A 153 19.01 13.52 8.02
C LEU A 153 17.53 13.21 8.09
N GLN A 154 16.69 14.23 8.01
CA GLN A 154 15.24 14.06 7.87
C GLN A 154 14.88 13.88 6.39
N VAL A 155 14.09 12.86 6.08
CA VAL A 155 13.58 12.61 4.73
C VAL A 155 12.07 12.63 4.73
N ASP A 156 11.49 13.38 3.78
CA ASP A 156 10.06 13.47 3.53
C ASP A 156 9.75 12.82 2.17
N LEU A 157 8.81 11.88 2.15
CA LEU A 157 8.30 11.27 0.93
C LEU A 157 7.20 12.16 0.36
N LEU A 158 7.43 12.71 -0.84
CA LEU A 158 6.50 13.64 -1.51
C LEU A 158 5.67 12.96 -2.61
N LYS A 159 6.22 11.93 -3.26
CA LYS A 159 5.55 11.18 -4.33
C LYS A 159 6.02 9.73 -4.35
N PHE A 160 5.08 8.79 -4.52
CA PHE A 160 5.36 7.36 -4.64
C PHE A 160 4.19 6.68 -5.36
N GLU A 161 4.25 6.63 -6.68
CA GLU A 161 3.16 6.11 -7.50
C GLU A 161 3.66 5.57 -8.84
N GLN A 162 2.90 4.66 -9.44
CA GLN A 162 3.06 4.25 -10.83
C GLN A 162 2.28 5.23 -11.72
N VAL A 163 2.91 5.74 -12.76
CA VAL A 163 2.30 6.69 -13.71
C VAL A 163 2.19 6.02 -15.08
N PHE A 164 0.99 6.05 -15.63
CA PHE A 164 0.70 5.57 -16.97
C PHE A 164 0.63 6.77 -17.93
N ASP A 165 1.59 6.87 -18.83
CA ASP A 165 1.64 7.92 -19.85
C ASP A 165 0.68 7.64 -20.99
N GLN A 166 0.47 6.33 -21.28
CA GLN A 166 -0.49 5.82 -22.25
C GLN A 166 -0.93 4.41 -21.85
N ILE A 167 -1.91 3.86 -22.56
CA ILE A 167 -2.37 2.49 -22.33
C ILE A 167 -1.19 1.52 -22.52
N GLY A 168 -0.94 0.70 -21.48
CA GLY A 168 0.10 -0.34 -21.53
C GLY A 168 1.53 0.17 -21.26
N VAL A 169 1.76 1.47 -21.13
CA VAL A 169 3.09 2.04 -20.85
C VAL A 169 3.07 2.85 -19.56
N SER A 170 3.91 2.44 -18.60
CA SER A 170 3.99 3.10 -17.31
C SER A 170 5.40 3.11 -16.74
N HIS A 171 5.60 3.93 -15.74
CA HIS A 171 6.84 4.03 -14.98
C HIS A 171 6.55 4.26 -13.50
N GLY A 172 7.46 3.84 -12.62
CA GLY A 172 7.43 4.16 -11.19
C GLY A 172 8.09 5.50 -10.95
N VAL A 173 7.47 6.36 -10.14
CA VAL A 173 8.00 7.69 -9.78
C VAL A 173 8.13 7.80 -8.28
N ILE A 174 9.30 8.23 -7.80
CA ILE A 174 9.53 8.63 -6.42
C ILE A 174 10.05 10.06 -6.36
N ARG A 175 9.60 10.82 -5.37
CA ARG A 175 10.16 12.12 -5.03
C ARG A 175 10.35 12.23 -3.53
N LEU A 176 11.56 12.55 -3.12
CA LEU A 176 11.98 12.72 -1.74
C LEU A 176 12.49 14.15 -1.53
N ARG A 177 12.30 14.67 -0.32
CA ARG A 177 13.02 15.84 0.18
C ARG A 177 13.90 15.41 1.34
N ALA A 178 15.19 15.69 1.25
CA ALA A 178 16.13 15.48 2.32
C ALA A 178 16.54 16.82 2.95
N THR A 179 16.49 16.88 4.28
CA THR A 179 16.93 18.03 5.08
C THR A 179 17.98 17.54 6.04
N LEU A 180 19.19 18.09 5.90
CA LEU A 180 20.31 17.85 6.81
C LEU A 180 20.34 18.98 7.84
N SER A 181 20.35 18.63 9.11
CA SER A 181 20.43 19.60 10.22
C SER A 181 21.42 19.14 11.29
N ARG A 182 21.91 20.08 12.10
CA ARG A 182 22.72 19.82 13.29
C ARG A 182 22.41 20.85 14.37
N ALA A 183 22.27 20.41 15.59
CA ALA A 183 21.93 21.26 16.74
C ALA A 183 20.72 22.19 16.45
N GLY A 184 19.73 21.71 15.72
CA GLY A 184 18.54 22.47 15.33
C GLY A 184 18.67 23.39 14.13
N ALA A 185 19.89 23.63 13.63
CA ALA A 185 20.11 24.45 12.42
C ALA A 185 20.09 23.60 11.16
N VAL A 186 19.37 24.06 10.14
CA VAL A 186 19.39 23.43 8.81
C VAL A 186 20.71 23.76 8.12
N LEU A 187 21.45 22.74 7.71
CA LEU A 187 22.71 22.85 6.97
C LEU A 187 22.50 22.84 5.47
N ALA A 188 21.63 21.92 4.99
CA ALA A 188 21.32 21.78 3.58
C ALA A 188 19.96 21.11 3.38
N GLN A 189 19.32 21.37 2.25
CA GLN A 189 18.09 20.73 1.84
C GLN A 189 18.09 20.52 0.33
N GLN A 190 17.60 19.37 -0.14
CA GLN A 190 17.48 19.05 -1.55
C GLN A 190 16.33 18.09 -1.83
N ASP A 191 15.68 18.27 -2.98
CA ASP A 191 14.70 17.34 -3.53
C ASP A 191 15.40 16.35 -4.47
N PHE A 192 14.98 15.08 -4.39
CA PHE A 192 15.45 14.00 -5.25
C PHE A 192 14.24 13.38 -5.93
N GLU A 193 14.23 13.35 -7.24
CA GLU A 193 13.22 12.67 -8.04
C GLU A 193 13.90 11.63 -8.92
N ALA A 194 13.31 10.44 -9.00
CA ALA A 194 13.75 9.38 -9.87
C ALA A 194 12.56 8.66 -10.47
N GLN A 195 12.78 8.12 -11.67
CA GLN A 195 11.79 7.37 -12.42
C GLN A 195 12.44 6.12 -12.99
N ALA A 196 11.65 5.04 -13.10
CA ALA A 196 12.09 3.81 -13.77
C ALA A 196 10.93 3.21 -14.56
N PRO A 197 11.16 2.68 -15.77
CA PRO A 197 10.11 2.07 -16.58
C PRO A 197 9.57 0.81 -15.92
N ALA A 198 8.27 0.58 -16.01
CA ALA A 198 7.64 -0.65 -15.59
C ALA A 198 7.68 -1.67 -16.74
N ALA A 199 8.14 -2.88 -16.46
CA ALA A 199 8.21 -3.95 -17.46
C ALA A 199 6.83 -4.45 -17.87
N THR A 200 5.85 -4.38 -16.97
CA THR A 200 4.44 -4.72 -17.18
C THR A 200 3.53 -3.62 -16.67
N ALA A 201 2.37 -3.47 -17.32
CA ALA A 201 1.39 -2.42 -17.01
C ALA A 201 0.42 -2.87 -15.89
N ASP A 202 0.97 -3.38 -14.80
CA ASP A 202 0.25 -3.90 -13.64
C ASP A 202 0.94 -3.53 -12.32
N ALA A 203 0.38 -3.99 -11.19
CA ALA A 203 0.94 -3.73 -9.87
C ALA A 203 2.35 -4.31 -9.67
N ALA A 204 2.66 -5.46 -10.28
CA ALA A 204 3.96 -6.09 -10.14
C ALA A 204 5.05 -5.29 -10.88
N GLY A 205 4.77 -4.90 -12.14
CA GLY A 205 5.65 -4.01 -12.89
C GLY A 205 5.82 -2.66 -12.22
N GLY A 206 4.74 -2.09 -11.67
CA GLY A 206 4.77 -0.85 -10.90
C GLY A 206 5.63 -0.95 -9.66
N ALA A 207 5.48 -2.02 -8.88
CA ALA A 207 6.28 -2.25 -7.67
C ALA A 207 7.78 -2.41 -8.01
N GLN A 208 8.11 -3.14 -9.07
CA GLN A 208 9.48 -3.29 -9.53
C GLN A 208 10.08 -1.97 -10.01
N ALA A 209 9.33 -1.16 -10.75
CA ALA A 209 9.75 0.16 -11.20
C ALA A 209 9.95 1.12 -10.03
N LEU A 210 9.04 1.11 -9.03
CA LEU A 210 9.18 1.91 -7.81
C LEU A 210 10.39 1.49 -6.98
N LYS A 211 10.72 0.18 -6.92
CA LYS A 211 11.96 -0.31 -6.31
C LYS A 211 13.19 0.30 -6.99
N GLN A 212 13.26 0.24 -8.32
CA GLN A 212 14.39 0.77 -9.09
C GLN A 212 14.52 2.29 -8.94
N ALA A 213 13.41 3.02 -9.03
CA ALA A 213 13.39 4.46 -8.83
C ALA A 213 13.82 4.83 -7.39
N THR A 214 13.41 4.05 -6.38
CA THR A 214 13.82 4.23 -5.00
C THR A 214 15.33 4.07 -4.83
N ASP A 215 15.91 3.01 -5.40
CA ASP A 215 17.34 2.76 -5.32
C ASP A 215 18.16 3.88 -5.98
N ALA A 216 17.71 4.36 -7.13
CA ALA A 216 18.34 5.47 -7.84
C ALA A 216 18.26 6.79 -7.03
N SER A 217 17.08 7.08 -6.44
CA SER A 217 16.86 8.28 -5.63
C SER A 217 17.74 8.28 -4.36
N ILE A 218 17.80 7.13 -3.65
CA ILE A 218 18.65 6.99 -2.47
C ILE A 218 20.13 7.07 -2.86
N GLY A 219 20.54 6.49 -3.98
CA GLY A 219 21.91 6.62 -4.49
C GLY A 219 22.31 8.07 -4.72
N SER A 220 21.43 8.87 -5.34
CA SER A 220 21.65 10.31 -5.53
C SER A 220 21.70 11.08 -4.20
N LEU A 221 20.84 10.71 -3.24
CA LEU A 221 20.85 11.29 -1.90
C LEU A 221 22.18 10.99 -1.17
N ILE A 222 22.69 9.77 -1.25
CA ILE A 222 23.99 9.40 -0.65
C ILE A 222 25.12 10.20 -1.26
N GLN A 223 25.14 10.37 -2.58
CA GLN A 223 26.14 11.20 -3.27
C GLN A 223 26.08 12.67 -2.82
N TRP A 224 24.87 13.23 -2.73
CA TRP A 224 24.68 14.59 -2.22
C TRP A 224 25.15 14.72 -0.76
N LEU A 225 24.81 13.74 0.09
CA LEU A 225 25.18 13.73 1.50
C LEU A 225 26.72 13.67 1.67
N ALA A 226 27.42 12.91 0.83
CA ALA A 226 28.89 12.82 0.84
C ALA A 226 29.57 14.15 0.49
N ALA A 227 28.89 15.03 -0.25
CA ALA A 227 29.38 16.36 -0.59
C ALA A 227 29.12 17.41 0.52
N GLN A 228 28.35 17.06 1.57
CA GLN A 228 28.06 18.01 2.65
C GLN A 228 29.18 18.06 3.68
N PRO A 229 29.40 19.21 4.35
CA PRO A 229 30.40 19.36 5.41
C PRO A 229 29.93 18.64 6.69
N LEU A 230 29.93 17.30 6.67
CA LEU A 230 29.51 16.47 7.80
C LEU A 230 30.61 16.32 8.86
N ASN A 231 31.80 16.84 8.60
CA ASN A 231 32.96 16.74 9.50
C ASN A 231 32.64 17.40 10.85
N VAL A 232 32.66 16.58 11.88
CA VAL A 232 32.69 17.04 13.25
C VAL A 232 33.95 17.88 13.46
N ALA A 233 33.76 19.15 13.78
CA ALA A 233 34.81 19.93 14.42
C ALA A 233 35.10 19.27 15.78
N GLY A 234 36.09 18.39 15.83
CA GLY A 234 36.40 17.61 17.03
C GLY A 234 37.68 16.80 16.89
N GLN A 235 38.68 17.34 16.19
CA GLN A 235 40.06 16.95 16.41
C GLN A 235 40.82 18.21 16.89
N LYS A 236 40.85 18.38 18.19
CA LYS A 236 41.92 19.05 18.89
C LYS A 236 42.66 18.02 19.70
#